data_4fd9a44d53599c7af429ceadfa4b68d7
#
_entry.id   4fd9a44d53599c7af429ceadfa4b68d7
#
_cell.length_a   1.000
_cell.length_b   1.000
_cell.length_c   1.000
_cell.angle_alpha   90.00
_cell.angle_beta   90.00
_cell.angle_gamma   90.00
#
_symmetry.space_group_name_H-M   'P 1'
#
loop_
_entity.id
_entity.type
_entity.pdbx_description
1 polymer ?
#
loop_
_entity_poly.entity_id
_entity_poly.type
_entity_poly.pdbx_seq_one_letter_code
_entity_poly.pdbx_strand_id
1 'polypeptide(L)'
;GAWNDGREKAPAALCRKISEAQDTKYMPPIKVWGSGKQTRSFLYIAECVEAVRRLMRSECTEIVNIGSEEMISINALARMIAKIAKKTVKIQNVAGPEGVQGRNSDNALIRKHLDWAPSAPLEVGIRRTYEWINKQIQTAS
;
A
#
# COMPACT_ATOMS: atom_id res chain seq x y z
N GLY A 1 2.72 3.95 -12.42
CA GLY A 1 2.06 2.64 -12.29
C GLY A 1 0.56 2.77 -12.44
N ALA A 2 -0.14 1.66 -12.60
CA ALA A 2 -1.59 1.64 -12.72
C ALA A 2 -2.25 2.13 -11.42
N TRP A 3 -3.16 3.09 -11.51
CA TRP A 3 -3.89 3.62 -10.35
C TRP A 3 -5.39 3.84 -10.64
N ASN A 4 -5.83 3.79 -11.91
CA ASN A 4 -7.20 4.07 -12.34
C ASN A 4 -7.70 3.20 -13.51
N ASP A 5 -7.01 2.12 -13.86
CA ASP A 5 -7.31 1.27 -15.03
C ASP A 5 -7.88 -0.11 -14.67
N GLY A 6 -8.19 -0.35 -13.40
CA GLY A 6 -8.71 -1.62 -12.89
C GLY A 6 -7.63 -2.68 -12.59
N ARG A 7 -6.35 -2.40 -12.88
CA ARG A 7 -5.21 -3.29 -12.60
C ARG A 7 -4.42 -2.85 -11.37
N GLU A 8 -4.81 -1.76 -10.75
CA GLU A 8 -4.17 -1.21 -9.57
C GLU A 8 -4.22 -2.17 -8.39
N LYS A 9 -3.14 -2.22 -7.62
CA LYS A 9 -3.07 -3.01 -6.38
C LYS A 9 -3.81 -2.30 -5.24
N ALA A 10 -4.12 -3.07 -4.18
CA ALA A 10 -4.96 -2.61 -3.07
C ALA A 10 -4.63 -1.20 -2.53
N PRO A 11 -3.36 -0.81 -2.30
CA PRO A 11 -3.07 0.55 -1.83
C PRO A 11 -3.53 1.65 -2.79
N ALA A 12 -3.21 1.52 -4.09
CA ALA A 12 -3.61 2.50 -5.09
C ALA A 12 -5.13 2.51 -5.31
N ALA A 13 -5.76 1.33 -5.39
CA ALA A 13 -7.20 1.20 -5.53
C ALA A 13 -7.97 1.85 -4.36
N LEU A 14 -7.51 1.63 -3.12
CA LEU A 14 -8.13 2.23 -1.94
C LEU A 14 -7.89 3.74 -1.87
N CYS A 15 -6.68 4.21 -2.21
CA CYS A 15 -6.38 5.64 -2.31
C CYS A 15 -7.31 6.31 -3.32
N ARG A 16 -7.48 5.74 -4.52
CA ARG A 16 -8.38 6.27 -5.54
C ARG A 16 -9.83 6.31 -5.05
N LYS A 17 -10.37 5.16 -4.61
CA LYS A 17 -11.76 5.06 -4.15
C LYS A 17 -12.09 6.04 -3.02
N ILE A 18 -11.15 6.25 -2.08
CA ILE A 18 -11.34 7.16 -0.97
C ILE A 18 -11.16 8.62 -1.42
N SER A 19 -10.26 8.88 -2.38
CA SER A 19 -10.12 10.22 -2.95
C SER A 19 -11.38 10.66 -3.70
N GLU A 20 -11.93 9.79 -4.56
CA GLU A 20 -13.17 10.01 -5.32
C GLU A 20 -14.42 10.08 -4.44
N ALA A 21 -14.38 9.49 -3.25
CA ALA A 21 -15.51 9.48 -2.34
C ALA A 21 -15.89 10.91 -1.92
N GLN A 22 -17.16 11.27 -2.11
CA GLN A 22 -17.71 12.55 -1.63
C GLN A 22 -18.03 12.43 -0.14
N ASP A 23 -17.67 13.43 0.65
CA ASP A 23 -17.97 13.46 2.09
C ASP A 23 -19.42 13.89 2.30
N THR A 24 -20.35 13.01 1.95
CA THR A 24 -21.79 13.23 2.08
C THR A 24 -22.45 12.13 2.88
N LYS A 25 -23.60 12.44 3.52
CA LYS A 25 -24.42 11.48 4.28
C LYS A 25 -24.82 10.23 3.48
N TYR A 26 -24.83 10.31 2.16
CA TYR A 26 -25.27 9.25 1.23
C TYR A 26 -24.13 8.57 0.47
N MET A 27 -22.89 8.72 0.94
CA MET A 27 -21.75 8.14 0.28
C MET A 27 -21.86 6.60 0.23
N PRO A 28 -21.69 5.99 -0.97
CA PRO A 28 -21.64 4.54 -1.08
C PRO A 28 -20.41 3.98 -0.32
N PRO A 29 -20.54 2.80 0.30
CA PRO A 29 -19.45 2.22 1.05
C PRO A 29 -18.27 1.85 0.15
N ILE A 30 -17.06 1.96 0.70
CA ILE A 30 -15.85 1.47 0.07
C ILE A 30 -15.86 -0.05 0.06
N LYS A 31 -16.02 -0.65 -1.11
CA LYS A 31 -16.05 -2.12 -1.27
C LYS A 31 -14.65 -2.70 -1.15
N VAL A 32 -14.49 -3.65 -0.21
CA VAL A 32 -13.28 -4.43 0.02
C VAL A 32 -13.60 -5.91 -0.22
N TRP A 33 -12.82 -6.57 -1.06
CA TRP A 33 -13.00 -7.99 -1.37
C TRP A 33 -12.62 -8.89 -0.19
N GLY A 34 -13.41 -9.93 0.01
CA GLY A 34 -13.25 -10.90 1.09
C GLY A 34 -13.56 -10.32 2.45
N SER A 35 -13.05 -10.95 3.50
CA SER A 35 -13.25 -10.53 4.89
C SER A 35 -12.54 -9.21 5.23
N GLY A 36 -11.57 -8.81 4.43
CA GLY A 36 -10.71 -7.66 4.71
C GLY A 36 -9.74 -7.87 5.89
N LYS A 37 -9.70 -9.09 6.46
CA LYS A 37 -8.82 -9.48 7.57
C LYS A 37 -7.45 -9.98 7.06
N GLN A 38 -7.37 -10.39 5.79
CA GLN A 38 -6.10 -10.79 5.17
C GLN A 38 -5.07 -9.67 5.29
N THR A 39 -3.86 -10.03 5.71
CA THR A 39 -2.78 -9.08 5.97
C THR A 39 -1.74 -9.06 4.86
N ARG A 40 -1.18 -7.90 4.61
CA ARG A 40 -0.09 -7.69 3.64
C ARG A 40 0.91 -6.69 4.20
N SER A 41 2.13 -6.82 3.76
CA SER A 41 3.11 -5.74 3.85
C SER A 41 3.19 -4.99 2.51
N PHE A 42 3.43 -3.70 2.57
CA PHE A 42 3.55 -2.86 1.38
C PHE A 42 4.82 -2.03 1.46
N LEU A 43 5.67 -2.17 0.47
CA LEU A 43 6.91 -1.42 0.36
C LEU A 43 6.68 -0.15 -0.47
N TYR A 44 7.08 1.00 0.06
CA TYR A 44 7.03 2.25 -0.68
C TYR A 44 8.06 2.24 -1.81
N ILE A 45 7.67 2.70 -2.99
CA ILE A 45 8.48 2.57 -4.21
C ILE A 45 9.87 3.21 -4.09
N ALA A 46 10.02 4.33 -3.40
CA ALA A 46 11.32 4.96 -3.23
C ALA A 46 12.30 4.07 -2.44
N GLU A 47 11.82 3.34 -1.43
CA GLU A 47 12.65 2.36 -0.71
C GLU A 47 12.98 1.14 -1.56
N CYS A 48 12.03 0.69 -2.39
CA CYS A 48 12.29 -0.39 -3.34
C CYS A 48 13.41 -0.01 -4.32
N VAL A 49 13.34 1.19 -4.89
CA VAL A 49 14.37 1.71 -5.81
C VAL A 49 15.72 1.86 -5.10
N GLU A 50 15.73 2.39 -3.87
CA GLU A 50 16.95 2.53 -3.08
C GLU A 50 17.57 1.17 -2.75
N ALA A 51 16.76 0.18 -2.38
CA ALA A 51 17.23 -1.18 -2.13
C ALA A 51 17.90 -1.79 -3.36
N VAL A 52 17.25 -1.70 -4.53
CA VAL A 52 17.80 -2.19 -5.79
C VAL A 52 19.10 -1.47 -6.13
N ARG A 53 19.15 -0.13 -5.99
CA ARG A 53 20.36 0.67 -6.23
C ARG A 53 21.53 0.25 -5.33
N ARG A 54 21.27 0.00 -4.04
CA ARG A 54 22.29 -0.48 -3.10
C ARG A 54 22.77 -1.87 -3.47
N LEU A 55 21.84 -2.78 -3.76
CA LEU A 55 22.18 -4.16 -4.14
C LEU A 55 23.04 -4.20 -5.40
N MET A 56 22.70 -3.42 -6.43
CA MET A 56 23.49 -3.33 -7.67
C MET A 56 24.90 -2.80 -7.48
N ARG A 57 25.18 -2.07 -6.40
CA ARG A 57 26.49 -1.50 -6.07
C ARG A 57 27.25 -2.31 -5.01
N SER A 58 26.66 -3.38 -4.52
CA SER A 58 27.27 -4.27 -3.52
C SER A 58 27.95 -5.47 -4.19
N GLU A 59 28.77 -6.17 -3.41
CA GLU A 59 29.35 -7.46 -3.79
C GLU A 59 28.40 -8.63 -3.49
N CYS A 60 27.15 -8.38 -3.13
CA CYS A 60 26.18 -9.42 -2.79
C CYS A 60 25.71 -10.15 -4.04
N THR A 61 26.01 -11.44 -4.10
CA THR A 61 25.57 -12.37 -5.16
C THR A 61 24.43 -13.29 -4.69
N GLU A 62 24.02 -13.18 -3.43
CA GLU A 62 22.94 -13.99 -2.86
C GLU A 62 21.56 -13.44 -3.21
N ILE A 63 20.56 -14.32 -3.22
CA ILE A 63 19.16 -13.94 -3.36
C ILE A 63 18.68 -13.33 -2.04
N VAL A 64 18.24 -12.08 -2.06
CA VAL A 64 17.74 -11.38 -0.89
C VAL A 64 16.30 -10.91 -1.09
N ASN A 65 15.51 -10.92 -0.02
CA ASN A 65 14.20 -10.31 -0.02
C ASN A 65 14.33 -8.79 0.14
N ILE A 66 13.49 -8.07 -0.60
CA ILE A 66 13.32 -6.61 -0.48
C ILE A 66 11.84 -6.34 -0.23
N GLY A 67 11.48 -5.96 0.98
CA GLY A 67 10.09 -5.72 1.34
C GLY A 67 9.95 -4.99 2.67
N SER A 68 8.71 -4.69 3.04
CA SER A 68 8.38 -4.19 4.38
C SER A 68 8.06 -5.36 5.31
N GLU A 69 8.46 -5.25 6.57
CA GLU A 69 8.08 -6.19 7.64
C GLU A 69 6.77 -5.77 8.32
N GLU A 70 6.31 -4.52 8.08
CA GLU A 70 5.08 -3.99 8.67
C GLU A 70 3.84 -4.60 8.00
N MET A 71 3.05 -5.33 8.78
CA MET A 71 1.84 -6.02 8.33
C MET A 71 0.60 -5.20 8.65
N ILE A 72 -0.32 -5.10 7.68
CA ILE A 72 -1.60 -4.44 7.86
C ILE A 72 -2.73 -5.25 7.21
N SER A 73 -3.91 -5.32 7.85
CA SER A 73 -5.10 -5.88 7.20
C SER A 73 -5.67 -4.90 6.16
N ILE A 74 -6.36 -5.43 5.15
CA ILE A 74 -6.92 -4.58 4.09
C ILE A 74 -7.96 -3.59 4.66
N ASN A 75 -8.76 -4.02 5.64
CA ASN A 75 -9.69 -3.11 6.33
C ASN A 75 -8.96 -2.03 7.14
N ALA A 76 -7.84 -2.36 7.81
CA ALA A 76 -7.05 -1.37 8.54
C ALA A 76 -6.34 -0.39 7.58
N LEU A 77 -5.87 -0.87 6.42
CA LEU A 77 -5.32 -0.03 5.37
C LEU A 77 -6.36 0.99 4.86
N ALA A 78 -7.59 0.55 4.59
CA ALA A 78 -8.67 1.44 4.17
C ALA A 78 -8.97 2.52 5.23
N ARG A 79 -8.99 2.16 6.53
CA ARG A 79 -9.17 3.13 7.62
C ARG A 79 -8.00 4.11 7.72
N MET A 80 -6.75 3.64 7.57
CA MET A 80 -5.56 4.48 7.54
C MET A 80 -5.65 5.53 6.42
N ILE A 81 -6.02 5.11 5.21
CA ILE A 81 -6.18 6.03 4.08
C ILE A 81 -7.31 7.03 4.32
N ALA A 82 -8.44 6.58 4.88
CA ALA A 82 -9.55 7.48 5.24
C ALA A 82 -9.12 8.55 6.26
N LYS A 83 -8.34 8.16 7.26
CA LYS A 83 -7.74 9.10 8.23
C LYS A 83 -6.80 10.11 7.55
N ILE A 84 -5.93 9.65 6.64
CA ILE A 84 -5.04 10.51 5.86
C ILE A 84 -5.86 11.51 5.02
N ALA A 85 -6.93 11.02 4.38
CA ALA A 85 -7.85 11.82 3.57
C ALA A 85 -8.72 12.77 4.39
N LYS A 86 -8.76 12.62 5.72
CA LYS A 86 -9.69 13.31 6.64
C LYS A 86 -11.16 13.09 6.25
N LYS A 87 -11.49 11.89 5.76
CA LYS A 87 -12.83 11.51 5.33
C LYS A 87 -13.40 10.41 6.22
N THR A 88 -14.71 10.48 6.49
CA THR A 88 -15.45 9.39 7.14
C THR A 88 -15.97 8.45 6.05
N VAL A 89 -15.54 7.18 6.07
CA VAL A 89 -15.94 6.18 5.08
C VAL A 89 -16.56 4.96 5.75
N LYS A 90 -17.59 4.38 5.13
CA LYS A 90 -18.10 3.06 5.47
C LYS A 90 -17.35 2.02 4.65
N ILE A 91 -16.90 0.94 5.29
CA ILE A 91 -16.25 -0.19 4.60
C ILE A 91 -17.28 -1.30 4.50
N GLN A 92 -17.49 -1.84 3.31
CA GLN A 92 -18.33 -3.00 3.05
C GLN A 92 -17.46 -4.13 2.50
N ASN A 93 -17.41 -5.23 3.23
CA ASN A 93 -16.78 -6.44 2.76
C ASN A 93 -17.73 -7.16 1.79
N VAL A 94 -17.25 -7.51 0.60
CA VAL A 94 -18.02 -8.15 -0.46
C VAL A 94 -17.32 -9.44 -0.89
N ALA A 95 -18.09 -10.42 -1.38
CA ALA A 95 -17.53 -11.65 -1.91
C ALA A 95 -16.47 -11.35 -3.00
N GLY A 96 -15.34 -12.06 -2.93
CA GLY A 96 -14.24 -11.88 -3.86
C GLY A 96 -12.99 -12.64 -3.42
N PRO A 97 -11.96 -12.73 -4.28
CA PRO A 97 -10.75 -13.46 -3.97
C PRO A 97 -9.97 -12.79 -2.82
N GLU A 98 -9.67 -13.56 -1.77
CA GLU A 98 -8.84 -13.08 -0.66
C GLU A 98 -7.34 -13.36 -0.86
N GLY A 99 -7.02 -14.44 -1.58
CA GLY A 99 -5.65 -14.93 -1.73
C GLY A 99 -5.10 -15.49 -0.40
N VAL A 100 -3.79 -15.38 -0.18
CA VAL A 100 -3.14 -15.87 1.06
C VAL A 100 -3.53 -15.02 2.26
N GLN A 101 -3.60 -15.65 3.46
CA GLN A 101 -4.03 -14.97 4.69
C GLN A 101 -3.05 -13.89 5.16
N GLY A 102 -1.74 -14.13 5.00
CA GLY A 102 -0.71 -13.16 5.37
C GLY A 102 0.56 -13.37 4.55
N ARG A 103 1.25 -12.25 4.28
CA ARG A 103 2.58 -12.26 3.65
C ARG A 103 3.33 -10.99 4.01
N ASN A 104 4.58 -11.16 4.48
CA ASN A 104 5.54 -10.09 4.71
C ASN A 104 6.90 -10.45 4.11
N SER A 105 7.90 -9.61 4.32
CA SER A 105 9.29 -9.85 3.97
C SER A 105 10.10 -10.21 5.22
N ASP A 106 11.03 -11.13 5.07
CA ASP A 106 12.15 -11.30 6.00
C ASP A 106 13.35 -10.57 5.40
N ASN A 107 13.80 -9.53 6.06
CA ASN A 107 14.89 -8.66 5.63
C ASN A 107 16.23 -8.99 6.31
N ALA A 108 16.39 -10.15 6.94
CA ALA A 108 17.62 -10.52 7.65
C ALA A 108 18.84 -10.52 6.72
N LEU A 109 18.71 -11.10 5.54
CA LEU A 109 19.82 -11.17 4.57
C LEU A 109 20.19 -9.80 4.00
N ILE A 110 19.22 -8.96 3.62
CA ILE A 110 19.53 -7.63 3.10
C ILE A 110 20.21 -6.76 4.16
N ARG A 111 19.80 -6.85 5.44
CA ARG A 111 20.50 -6.17 6.54
C ARG A 111 21.94 -6.66 6.68
N LYS A 112 22.16 -7.98 6.62
CA LYS A 112 23.48 -8.59 6.71
C LYS A 112 24.42 -8.11 5.61
N HIS A 113 23.96 -8.05 4.37
CA HIS A 113 24.81 -7.75 3.22
C HIS A 113 24.96 -6.25 2.93
N LEU A 114 23.96 -5.44 3.24
CA LEU A 114 23.96 -4.02 2.89
C LEU A 114 24.03 -3.08 4.10
N ASP A 115 24.05 -3.62 5.32
CA ASP A 115 23.86 -2.84 6.56
C ASP A 115 22.67 -1.86 6.45
N TRP A 116 21.63 -2.31 5.74
CA TRP A 116 20.45 -1.51 5.43
C TRP A 116 19.24 -2.41 5.13
N ALA A 117 18.07 -1.92 5.46
CA ALA A 117 16.79 -2.47 5.01
C ALA A 117 15.74 -1.35 4.92
N PRO A 118 14.64 -1.55 4.17
CA PRO A 118 13.52 -0.63 4.19
C PRO A 118 13.02 -0.36 5.61
N SER A 119 12.79 0.91 5.95
CA SER A 119 12.44 1.34 7.31
C SER A 119 11.36 2.43 7.35
N ALA A 120 10.93 2.96 6.21
CA ALA A 120 9.89 3.97 6.18
C ALA A 120 8.56 3.39 6.70
N PRO A 121 7.92 4.02 7.71
CA PRO A 121 6.60 3.59 8.19
C PRO A 121 5.59 3.53 7.04
N LEU A 122 4.73 2.52 7.06
CA LEU A 122 3.69 2.31 6.03
C LEU A 122 2.85 3.57 5.81
N GLU A 123 2.44 4.24 6.90
CA GLU A 123 1.63 5.46 6.82
C GLU A 123 2.30 6.55 5.98
N VAL A 124 3.63 6.70 6.05
CA VAL A 124 4.38 7.69 5.27
C VAL A 124 4.29 7.39 3.77
N GLY A 125 4.51 6.15 3.37
CA GLY A 125 4.40 5.70 1.98
C GLY A 125 2.97 5.84 1.43
N ILE A 126 1.98 5.45 2.24
CA ILE A 126 0.56 5.55 1.89
C ILE A 126 0.13 7.02 1.76
N ARG A 127 0.56 7.92 2.65
CA ARG A 127 0.26 9.35 2.57
C ARG A 127 0.77 9.95 1.26
N ARG A 128 2.01 9.71 0.89
CA ARG A 128 2.59 10.18 -0.38
C ARG A 128 1.84 9.63 -1.59
N THR A 129 1.46 8.36 -1.54
CA THR A 129 0.69 7.71 -2.62
C THR A 129 -0.70 8.34 -2.75
N TYR A 130 -1.39 8.56 -1.61
CA TYR A 130 -2.70 9.20 -1.58
C TYR A 130 -2.65 10.63 -2.13
N GLU A 131 -1.71 11.44 -1.66
CA GLU A 131 -1.54 12.82 -2.09
C GLU A 131 -1.30 12.91 -3.61
N TRP A 132 -0.45 12.03 -4.14
CA TRP A 132 -0.20 11.97 -5.57
C TRP A 132 -1.47 11.60 -6.35
N ILE A 133 -2.18 10.53 -5.96
CA ILE A 133 -3.42 10.09 -6.64
C ILE A 133 -4.49 11.17 -6.55
N ASN A 134 -4.68 11.78 -5.37
CA ASN A 134 -5.65 12.84 -5.15
C ASN A 134 -5.38 14.03 -6.08
N LYS A 135 -4.11 14.42 -6.24
CA LYS A 135 -3.71 15.45 -7.20
C LYS A 135 -4.06 15.08 -8.65
N GLN A 136 -3.81 13.81 -9.06
CA GLN A 136 -4.17 13.36 -10.42
C GLN A 136 -5.68 13.46 -10.67
N ILE A 137 -6.50 13.07 -9.70
CA ILE A 137 -7.97 13.15 -9.80
C ILE A 137 -8.41 14.61 -9.94
N GLN A 138 -7.88 15.52 -9.11
CA GLN A 138 -8.23 16.94 -9.16
C GLN A 138 -7.81 17.63 -10.47
N THR A 139 -6.73 17.18 -11.12
CA THR A 139 -6.28 17.75 -12.38
C THR A 139 -6.99 17.14 -13.60
N ALA A 140 -7.67 16.02 -13.45
CA ALA A 140 -8.43 15.36 -14.52
C ALA A 140 -9.93 15.73 -14.51
N SER A 141 -10.39 16.44 -13.47
CA SER A 141 -11.75 16.98 -13.32
C SER A 141 -11.84 18.39 -13.83
#